data_73b9cbdc9d24a8028f66d2e925685e7a
#
_entry.id   73b9cbdc9d24a8028f66d2e925685e7a
#
_cell.length_a   1.000
_cell.length_b   1.000
_cell.length_c   1.000
_cell.angle_alpha   90.00
_cell.angle_beta   90.00
_cell.angle_gamma   90.00
#
_symmetry.space_group_name_H-M   'P 1'
#
loop_
_entity.id
_entity.type
_entity.pdbx_description
1 polymer ?
#
loop_
_entity_poly.entity_id
_entity_poly.type
_entity_poly.pdbx_seq_one_letter_code
_entity_poly.pdbx_strand_id
1 'polypeptide(L)'
;MVALALDIGETRIGIAVSSRDGKMAMPVKVLPAAEVTGMAKTFRYLVEDYEPDILVSGRPLTMAGEPGPQAERVAAVAQKIADELDLPLEFEDERLSSQEAKRILREQGLNEKQMRGKIDMIAASLFLQTWLDRKNEEGSHASVSYTHLRAHETVLDL
;
A
#
# COMPACT_ATOMS: atom_id res chain seq x y z
N MET A 1 14.41 -0.48 4.21
CA MET A 1 13.44 -1.56 4.04
C MET A 1 12.45 -1.20 2.94
N VAL A 2 12.22 -2.11 2.03
CA VAL A 2 11.32 -1.88 0.91
C VAL A 2 9.98 -2.58 1.19
N ALA A 3 8.89 -1.84 1.08
CA ALA A 3 7.54 -2.37 1.27
C ALA A 3 6.83 -2.45 -0.07
N LEU A 4 6.20 -3.58 -0.32
CA LEU A 4 5.36 -3.81 -1.49
C LEU A 4 3.90 -3.73 -1.05
N ALA A 5 3.13 -2.84 -1.66
CA ALA A 5 1.72 -2.66 -1.30
C ALA A 5 0.80 -3.21 -2.38
N LEU A 6 -0.26 -3.87 -1.96
CA LEU A 6 -1.26 -4.41 -2.86
C LEU A 6 -2.64 -3.91 -2.48
N ASP A 7 -3.35 -3.34 -3.45
CA ASP A 7 -4.77 -3.02 -3.34
C ASP A 7 -5.51 -4.15 -4.05
N ILE A 8 -6.03 -5.09 -3.25
CA ILE A 8 -6.53 -6.37 -3.75
C ILE A 8 -8.00 -6.25 -4.13
N GLY A 9 -8.28 -6.18 -5.43
CA GLY A 9 -9.64 -6.23 -5.97
C GLY A 9 -9.98 -7.64 -6.45
N GLU A 10 -11.21 -7.84 -6.89
CA GLU A 10 -11.65 -9.13 -7.40
C GLU A 10 -11.06 -9.45 -8.76
N THR A 11 -10.94 -8.45 -9.63
CA THR A 11 -10.44 -8.63 -10.98
C THR A 11 -9.07 -8.02 -11.21
N ARG A 12 -8.70 -7.01 -10.44
CA ARG A 12 -7.44 -6.27 -10.59
C ARG A 12 -6.78 -6.08 -9.25
N ILE A 13 -5.47 -6.02 -9.25
CA ILE A 13 -4.69 -5.69 -8.07
C ILE A 13 -3.76 -4.54 -8.42
N GLY A 14 -3.88 -3.45 -7.67
CA GLY A 14 -2.99 -2.31 -7.80
C GLY A 14 -1.74 -2.54 -6.97
N ILE A 15 -0.60 -2.12 -7.51
CA ILE A 15 0.70 -2.37 -6.89
C ILE A 15 1.44 -1.05 -6.72
N ALA A 16 1.97 -0.87 -5.52
CA ALA A 16 2.85 0.24 -5.21
C ALA A 16 4.05 -0.28 -4.43
N VAL A 17 5.12 0.48 -4.41
CA VAL A 17 6.34 0.07 -3.71
C VAL A 17 6.94 1.29 -3.03
N SER A 18 7.61 1.09 -1.91
CA SER A 18 8.32 2.18 -1.26
C SER A 18 9.69 2.39 -1.90
N SER A 19 10.20 3.62 -1.77
CA SER A 19 11.59 3.91 -2.09
C SER A 19 12.50 3.12 -1.15
N ARG A 20 13.78 2.98 -1.52
CA ARG A 20 14.72 2.18 -0.72
C ARG A 20 14.89 2.72 0.69
N ASP A 21 14.79 4.04 0.85
CA ASP A 21 14.89 4.66 2.18
C ASP A 21 13.59 4.57 2.98
N GLY A 22 12.54 4.00 2.40
CA GLY A 22 11.28 3.80 3.09
C GLY A 22 10.46 5.05 3.31
N LYS A 23 10.74 6.13 2.59
CA LYS A 23 10.06 7.40 2.83
C LYS A 23 8.92 7.69 1.86
N MET A 24 9.02 7.24 0.62
CA MET A 24 8.06 7.56 -0.41
C MET A 24 7.41 6.33 -1.00
N ALA A 25 6.11 6.39 -1.18
CA ALA A 25 5.36 5.36 -1.89
C ALA A 25 5.24 5.74 -3.36
N MET A 26 5.46 4.78 -4.24
CA MET A 26 5.43 4.98 -5.69
C MET A 26 4.43 4.00 -6.31
N PRO A 27 3.45 4.49 -7.09
CA PRO A 27 2.59 3.57 -7.82
C PRO A 27 3.41 2.87 -8.91
N VAL A 28 3.17 1.58 -9.10
CA VAL A 28 3.96 0.80 -10.05
C VAL A 28 3.13 0.29 -11.21
N LYS A 29 2.07 -0.48 -10.91
CA LYS A 29 1.33 -1.15 -11.96
C LYS A 29 -0.02 -1.65 -11.44
N VAL A 30 -0.95 -1.90 -12.37
CA VAL A 30 -2.17 -2.64 -12.08
C VAL A 30 -2.10 -3.91 -12.90
N LEU A 31 -2.23 -5.05 -12.25
CA LEU A 31 -2.21 -6.36 -12.90
C LEU A 31 -3.56 -7.05 -12.71
N PRO A 32 -3.94 -7.94 -13.66
CA PRO A 32 -5.08 -8.82 -13.41
C PRO A 32 -4.86 -9.60 -12.12
N ALA A 33 -5.90 -9.74 -11.32
CA ALA A 33 -5.79 -10.45 -10.04
C ALA A 33 -5.24 -11.86 -10.21
N ALA A 34 -5.64 -12.55 -11.27
CA ALA A 34 -5.18 -13.91 -11.54
C ALA A 34 -3.66 -13.98 -11.74
N GLU A 35 -3.04 -12.95 -12.29
CA GLU A 35 -1.59 -12.92 -12.48
C GLU A 35 -0.84 -12.78 -11.17
N VAL A 36 -1.40 -12.06 -10.23
CA VAL A 36 -0.77 -11.90 -8.91
C VAL A 36 -0.99 -13.15 -8.05
N THR A 37 -2.23 -13.61 -7.95
CA THR A 37 -2.55 -14.80 -7.13
C THR A 37 -1.96 -16.07 -7.71
N GLY A 38 -1.81 -16.13 -9.03
CA GLY A 38 -1.21 -17.26 -9.72
C GLY A 38 0.30 -17.18 -9.88
N MET A 39 0.93 -16.14 -9.33
CA MET A 39 2.38 -15.97 -9.39
C MET A 39 2.92 -16.01 -10.83
N ALA A 40 2.22 -15.30 -11.74
CA ALA A 40 2.64 -15.19 -13.13
C ALA A 40 3.97 -14.46 -13.24
N LYS A 41 4.65 -14.63 -14.38
CA LYS A 41 5.95 -14.02 -14.62
C LYS A 41 5.93 -12.50 -14.46
N THR A 42 4.83 -11.84 -14.88
CA THR A 42 4.67 -10.40 -14.74
C THR A 42 4.83 -9.95 -13.29
N PHE A 43 4.21 -10.67 -12.37
CA PHE A 43 4.29 -10.35 -10.96
C PHE A 43 5.62 -10.80 -10.35
N ARG A 44 6.08 -12.00 -10.68
CA ARG A 44 7.34 -12.51 -10.13
C ARG A 44 8.53 -11.62 -10.50
N TYR A 45 8.60 -11.14 -11.75
CA TYR A 45 9.68 -10.26 -12.20
C TYR A 45 9.64 -8.92 -11.47
N LEU A 46 8.43 -8.41 -11.24
CA LEU A 46 8.26 -7.18 -10.47
C LEU A 46 8.80 -7.34 -9.04
N VAL A 47 8.46 -8.44 -8.40
CA VAL A 47 8.94 -8.72 -7.04
C VAL A 47 10.46 -8.87 -7.04
N GLU A 48 11.03 -9.55 -8.03
CA GLU A 48 12.49 -9.70 -8.13
C GLU A 48 13.18 -8.36 -8.33
N ASP A 49 12.59 -7.46 -9.12
CA ASP A 49 13.18 -6.17 -9.39
C ASP A 49 13.23 -5.28 -8.16
N TYR A 50 12.18 -5.30 -7.35
CA TYR A 50 12.08 -4.41 -6.19
C TYR A 50 12.60 -5.04 -4.90
N GLU A 51 12.69 -6.35 -4.83
CA GLU A 51 13.21 -7.08 -3.67
C GLU A 51 12.59 -6.61 -2.35
N PRO A 52 11.24 -6.69 -2.23
CA PRO A 52 10.59 -6.18 -1.03
C PRO A 52 10.91 -7.01 0.21
N ASP A 53 10.86 -6.34 1.34
CA ASP A 53 11.09 -6.95 2.66
C ASP A 53 9.78 -7.24 3.39
N ILE A 54 8.70 -6.59 3.01
CA ILE A 54 7.40 -6.75 3.65
C ILE A 54 6.29 -6.50 2.66
N LEU A 55 5.18 -7.22 2.83
CA LEU A 55 3.96 -7.01 2.06
C LEU A 55 2.96 -6.22 2.90
N VAL A 56 2.43 -5.13 2.33
CA VAL A 56 1.38 -4.33 2.97
C VAL A 56 0.13 -4.45 2.12
N SER A 57 -0.93 -4.98 2.71
CA SER A 57 -2.21 -5.10 2.00
C SER A 57 -3.19 -4.05 2.51
N GLY A 58 -3.95 -3.47 1.62
CA GLY A 58 -5.07 -2.65 2.01
C GLY A 58 -6.09 -3.49 2.75
N ARG A 59 -6.75 -2.90 3.73
CA ARG A 59 -7.82 -3.55 4.47
C ARG A 59 -9.12 -2.79 4.21
N PRO A 60 -10.12 -3.44 3.56
CA PRO A 60 -11.37 -2.75 3.26
C PRO A 60 -12.22 -2.63 4.53
N LEU A 61 -12.28 -1.42 5.06
CA LEU A 61 -13.11 -1.09 6.22
C LEU A 61 -14.31 -0.27 5.77
N THR A 62 -15.40 -0.37 6.53
CA THR A 62 -16.56 0.51 6.33
C THR A 62 -16.19 1.92 6.79
N MET A 63 -17.02 2.89 6.48
CA MET A 63 -16.79 4.28 6.92
C MET A 63 -16.79 4.41 8.44
N ALA A 64 -17.42 3.46 9.13
CA ALA A 64 -17.38 3.41 10.59
C ALA A 64 -16.09 2.81 11.14
N GLY A 65 -15.19 2.34 10.26
CA GLY A 65 -13.90 1.77 10.68
C GLY A 65 -13.95 0.30 11.02
N GLU A 66 -15.05 -0.38 10.69
CA GLU A 66 -15.21 -1.81 10.96
C GLU A 66 -14.87 -2.63 9.72
N PRO A 67 -14.50 -3.93 9.88
CA PRO A 67 -14.21 -4.77 8.73
C PRO A 67 -15.39 -4.79 7.76
N GLY A 68 -15.12 -4.50 6.49
CA GLY A 68 -16.12 -4.51 5.44
C GLY A 68 -16.42 -5.93 4.98
N PRO A 69 -17.44 -6.10 4.12
CA PRO A 69 -17.83 -7.44 3.65
C PRO A 69 -16.73 -8.17 2.87
N GLN A 70 -15.76 -7.43 2.33
CA GLN A 70 -14.66 -8.01 1.57
C GLN A 70 -13.40 -8.27 2.42
N ALA A 71 -13.42 -7.85 3.69
CA ALA A 71 -12.20 -7.87 4.51
C ALA A 71 -11.62 -9.28 4.67
N GLU A 72 -12.48 -10.27 4.88
CA GLU A 72 -12.04 -11.65 5.07
C GLU A 72 -11.44 -12.24 3.80
N ARG A 73 -12.07 -11.98 2.65
CA ARG A 73 -11.56 -12.44 1.36
C ARG A 73 -10.20 -11.82 1.06
N VAL A 74 -10.09 -10.51 1.26
CA VAL A 74 -8.83 -9.79 1.01
C VAL A 74 -7.73 -10.30 1.92
N ALA A 75 -8.04 -10.52 3.20
CA ALA A 75 -7.05 -11.03 4.15
C ALA A 75 -6.54 -12.42 3.74
N ALA A 76 -7.43 -13.29 3.28
CA ALA A 76 -7.03 -14.63 2.84
C ALA A 76 -6.14 -14.58 1.59
N VAL A 77 -6.48 -13.73 0.62
CA VAL A 77 -5.68 -13.56 -0.59
C VAL A 77 -4.32 -12.96 -0.25
N ALA A 78 -4.29 -11.94 0.60
CA ALA A 78 -3.03 -11.31 1.00
C ALA A 78 -2.12 -12.29 1.71
N GLN A 79 -2.67 -13.12 2.59
CA GLN A 79 -1.88 -14.11 3.32
C GLN A 79 -1.29 -15.15 2.36
N LYS A 80 -2.07 -15.61 1.39
CA LYS A 80 -1.58 -16.54 0.39
C LYS A 80 -0.40 -15.96 -0.38
N ILE A 81 -0.52 -14.72 -0.81
CA ILE A 81 0.55 -14.04 -1.56
C ILE A 81 1.79 -13.89 -0.68
N ALA A 82 1.61 -13.44 0.57
CA ALA A 82 2.72 -13.27 1.50
C ALA A 82 3.45 -14.59 1.75
N ASP A 83 2.70 -15.67 1.91
CA ASP A 83 3.29 -17.00 2.13
C ASP A 83 4.10 -17.43 0.92
N GLU A 84 3.58 -17.23 -0.28
CA GLU A 84 4.29 -17.61 -1.50
C GLU A 84 5.55 -16.76 -1.73
N LEU A 85 5.55 -15.52 -1.30
CA LEU A 85 6.71 -14.65 -1.41
C LEU A 85 7.67 -14.77 -0.20
N ASP A 86 7.24 -15.49 0.82
CA ASP A 86 7.99 -15.63 2.07
C ASP A 86 8.27 -14.26 2.71
N LEU A 87 7.24 -13.43 2.78
CA LEU A 87 7.31 -12.09 3.34
C LEU A 87 6.37 -11.93 4.53
N PRO A 88 6.75 -11.13 5.52
CA PRO A 88 5.80 -10.74 6.55
C PRO A 88 4.69 -9.90 5.95
N LEU A 89 3.51 -9.92 6.55
CA LEU A 89 2.32 -9.23 6.06
C LEU A 89 1.80 -8.27 7.12
N GLU A 90 1.50 -7.04 6.70
CA GLU A 90 0.77 -6.09 7.51
C GLU A 90 -0.38 -5.51 6.69
N PHE A 91 -1.38 -4.97 7.38
CA PHE A 91 -2.55 -4.37 6.77
C PHE A 91 -2.61 -2.88 7.06
N GLU A 92 -3.16 -2.13 6.11
CA GLU A 92 -3.40 -0.71 6.26
C GLU A 92 -4.82 -0.38 5.83
N ASP A 93 -5.49 0.52 6.54
CA ASP A 93 -6.83 0.99 6.22
C ASP A 93 -6.82 1.65 4.84
N GLU A 94 -7.67 1.16 3.93
CA GLU A 94 -7.76 1.70 2.57
C GLU A 94 -9.07 2.44 2.28
N ARG A 95 -9.94 2.64 3.30
CA ARG A 95 -11.32 3.06 3.05
C ARG A 95 -11.51 4.38 2.29
N LEU A 96 -10.57 5.30 2.32
CA LEU A 96 -10.68 6.55 1.57
C LEU A 96 -9.72 6.64 0.39
N SER A 97 -8.86 5.63 0.21
CA SER A 97 -7.80 5.68 -0.80
C SER A 97 -8.33 5.70 -2.23
N SER A 98 -9.39 4.95 -2.53
CA SER A 98 -9.95 4.94 -3.87
C SER A 98 -10.58 6.28 -4.25
N GLN A 99 -11.26 6.94 -3.31
CA GLN A 99 -11.85 8.25 -3.55
C GLN A 99 -10.78 9.30 -3.78
N GLU A 100 -9.73 9.27 -2.97
CA GLU A 100 -8.62 10.21 -3.12
C GLU A 100 -7.87 9.96 -4.44
N ALA A 101 -7.69 8.71 -4.82
CA ALA A 101 -7.08 8.35 -6.09
C ALA A 101 -7.86 8.93 -7.26
N LYS A 102 -9.20 8.80 -7.23
CA LYS A 102 -10.06 9.36 -8.26
C LYS A 102 -9.91 10.87 -8.33
N ARG A 103 -9.88 11.54 -7.19
CA ARG A 103 -9.73 12.99 -7.13
C ARG A 103 -8.41 13.42 -7.79
N ILE A 104 -7.32 12.75 -7.44
CA ILE A 104 -6.00 13.05 -8.00
C ILE A 104 -6.00 12.89 -9.52
N LEU A 105 -6.55 11.79 -10.01
CA LEU A 105 -6.56 11.51 -11.44
C LEU A 105 -7.46 12.48 -12.21
N ARG A 106 -8.59 12.90 -11.62
CA ARG A 106 -9.45 13.92 -12.24
C ARG A 106 -8.73 15.25 -12.34
N GLU A 107 -7.97 15.62 -11.32
CA GLU A 107 -7.19 16.87 -11.35
C GLU A 107 -6.12 16.83 -12.43
N GLN A 108 -5.66 15.64 -12.80
CA GLN A 108 -4.73 15.47 -13.90
C GLN A 108 -5.41 15.46 -15.27
N GLY A 109 -6.74 15.60 -15.30
CA GLY A 109 -7.49 15.68 -16.55
C GLY A 109 -7.87 14.34 -17.16
N LEU A 110 -7.77 13.24 -16.40
CA LEU A 110 -8.13 11.92 -16.93
C LEU A 110 -9.64 11.73 -16.89
N ASN A 111 -10.17 11.04 -17.94
CA ASN A 111 -11.58 10.66 -17.96
C ASN A 111 -11.77 9.31 -17.25
N GLU A 112 -13.03 8.87 -17.13
CA GLU A 112 -13.38 7.63 -16.44
C GLU A 112 -12.64 6.41 -16.97
N LYS A 113 -12.54 6.31 -18.30
CA LYS A 113 -11.87 5.17 -18.92
C LYS A 113 -10.37 5.14 -18.59
N GLN A 114 -9.74 6.30 -18.68
CA GLN A 114 -8.31 6.43 -18.35
C GLN A 114 -8.04 6.15 -16.89
N MET A 115 -8.93 6.61 -16.00
CA MET A 115 -8.78 6.40 -14.56
C MET A 115 -8.88 4.93 -14.18
N ARG A 116 -9.76 4.17 -14.86
CA ARG A 116 -10.02 2.77 -14.53
C ARG A 116 -8.77 1.90 -14.51
N GLY A 117 -7.81 2.21 -15.38
CA GLY A 117 -6.57 1.45 -15.46
C GLY A 117 -5.50 1.89 -14.46
N LYS A 118 -5.76 2.92 -13.65
CA LYS A 118 -4.75 3.50 -12.77
C LYS A 118 -5.19 3.64 -11.31
N ILE A 119 -6.50 3.64 -11.05
CA ILE A 119 -7.03 3.90 -9.71
C ILE A 119 -6.40 2.99 -8.68
N ASP A 120 -6.30 1.70 -8.97
CA ASP A 120 -5.88 0.71 -7.98
C ASP A 120 -4.43 0.91 -7.55
N MET A 121 -3.52 1.26 -8.47
CA MET A 121 -2.13 1.50 -8.09
C MET A 121 -1.94 2.82 -7.36
N ILE A 122 -2.74 3.84 -7.71
CA ILE A 122 -2.70 5.11 -6.98
C ILE A 122 -3.24 4.90 -5.56
N ALA A 123 -4.35 4.17 -5.43
CA ALA A 123 -4.90 3.84 -4.12
C ALA A 123 -3.88 3.08 -3.27
N ALA A 124 -3.18 2.10 -3.87
CA ALA A 124 -2.13 1.37 -3.17
C ALA A 124 -1.02 2.31 -2.69
N SER A 125 -0.60 3.25 -3.52
CA SER A 125 0.44 4.19 -3.13
C SER A 125 0.00 5.10 -1.99
N LEU A 126 -1.29 5.46 -1.94
CA LEU A 126 -1.80 6.34 -0.90
C LEU A 126 -1.83 5.66 0.47
N PHE A 127 -2.37 4.45 0.57
CA PHE A 127 -2.36 3.78 1.87
C PHE A 127 -0.96 3.29 2.25
N LEU A 128 -0.11 2.99 1.27
CA LEU A 128 1.29 2.68 1.56
C LEU A 128 2.00 3.90 2.15
N GLN A 129 1.74 5.10 1.61
CA GLN A 129 2.35 6.30 2.16
C GLN A 129 1.92 6.53 3.61
N THR A 130 0.65 6.29 3.92
CA THR A 130 0.16 6.38 5.30
C THR A 130 0.90 5.40 6.20
N TRP A 131 1.08 4.17 5.73
CA TRP A 131 1.80 3.13 6.47
C TRP A 131 3.28 3.54 6.68
N LEU A 132 3.93 4.04 5.63
CA LEU A 132 5.33 4.49 5.72
C LEU A 132 5.50 5.64 6.70
N ASP A 133 4.60 6.63 6.63
CA ASP A 133 4.65 7.79 7.51
C ASP A 133 4.53 7.38 8.97
N ARG A 134 3.61 6.45 9.25
CA ARG A 134 3.44 5.94 10.61
C ARG A 134 4.67 5.18 11.08
N LYS A 135 5.26 4.33 10.24
CA LYS A 135 6.46 3.58 10.61
C LYS A 135 7.65 4.49 10.82
N ASN A 136 7.82 5.50 9.98
CA ASN A 136 8.89 6.47 10.12
C ASN A 136 8.72 7.31 11.38
N GLU A 137 7.50 7.67 11.70
CA GLU A 137 7.18 8.42 12.91
C GLU A 137 7.47 7.59 14.16
N GLU A 138 7.08 6.31 14.15
CA GLU A 138 7.38 5.39 15.25
C GLU A 138 8.89 5.26 15.46
N GLY A 139 9.64 5.10 14.37
CA GLY A 139 11.10 5.01 14.44
C GLY A 139 11.73 6.28 14.97
N SER A 140 11.30 7.45 14.49
CA SER A 140 11.79 8.73 14.97
C SER A 140 11.47 8.93 16.44
N HIS A 141 10.27 8.55 16.85
CA HIS A 141 9.84 8.67 18.22
C HIS A 141 10.70 7.80 19.14
N ALA A 142 10.96 6.57 18.72
CA ALA A 142 11.83 5.67 19.46
C ALA A 142 13.25 6.22 19.59
N SER A 143 13.79 6.78 18.51
CA SER A 143 15.10 7.42 18.53
C SER A 143 15.14 8.60 19.50
N VAL A 144 14.14 9.43 19.46
CA VAL A 144 14.05 10.60 20.33
C VAL A 144 14.01 10.19 21.80
N SER A 145 13.31 9.11 22.11
CA SER A 145 13.18 8.68 23.50
C SER A 145 14.50 8.23 24.11
N TYR A 146 15.49 7.86 23.31
CA TYR A 146 16.81 7.51 23.83
C TYR A 146 17.64 8.73 24.17
N THR A 147 17.51 9.79 23.41
CA THR A 147 18.33 10.98 23.62
C THR A 147 17.68 11.92 24.60
N HIS A 148 16.50 12.31 24.35
CA HIS A 148 15.60 13.07 25.21
C HIS A 148 14.46 13.54 24.35
N LEU A 149 13.38 13.97 24.95
CA LEU A 149 12.22 14.44 24.23
C LEU A 149 12.40 15.90 23.82
N ARG A 150 12.10 16.21 22.55
CA ARG A 150 11.99 17.55 22.05
C ARG A 150 10.54 17.99 22.11
N ALA A 151 10.44 19.23 22.15
CA ALA A 151 9.10 19.77 22.02
C ALA A 151 8.44 19.29 20.76
N HIS A 152 8.52 19.16 20.05
CA HIS A 152 7.84 18.85 19.02
C HIS A 152 7.64 19.09 18.13
N GLU A 153 8.16 19.08 17.55
CA GLU A 153 8.00 19.23 16.72
C GLU A 153 7.55 19.09 16.04
N THR A 154 7.88 19.39 15.95
CA THR A 154 7.35 19.28 15.24
C THR A 154 6.98 18.94 14.70
N VAL A 155 7.20 19.16 14.54
CA VAL A 155 6.73 18.74 14.13
C VAL A 155 6.63 18.34 13.73
N LEU A 156 7.01 18.58 13.43
CA LEU A 156 6.93 18.20 13.10
C LEU A 156 6.96 17.81 12.99
N ASP A 157 7.46 18.03 12.89
CA ASP A 157 7.52 17.72 12.89
C ASP A 157 7.39 17.39 12.82
N LEU A 158 7.75 17.61 12.54
CA LEU A 158 7.63 17.50 12.58
C LEU A 158 7.43 17.41 12.50
#